data_8ce3d83280cf38b67b75b8dd3b4e7e5a
#
_entry.id   8ce3d83280cf38b67b75b8dd3b4e7e5a
#
_cell.length_a   1.000
_cell.length_b   1.000
_cell.length_c   1.000
_cell.angle_alpha   90.00
_cell.angle_beta   90.00
_cell.angle_gamma   90.00
#
_symmetry.space_group_name_H-M   'P 1'
#
loop_
_entity.id
_entity.type
_entity.pdbx_description
1 polymer ?
#
loop_
_entity_poly.entity_id
_entity_poly.type
_entity_poly.pdbx_seq_one_letter_code
_entity_poly.pdbx_strand_id
1 'polypeptide(L)'
;LEAYKDLFACDLVLSVDGGMFSREIPSITTGSRGLAAIEIEVTGPDSDVHSGSAGGVIHNPIHALAEILTGLKDSEGKILVKGFYDDVREISPAEREEFEKVPIDKEQIRQMLGVPALFGEPGYTLAERMWTRPTLDANGIWGGFQGEGTKTIIPARAGCKITCRLVPDQDPQTIYKLLEDHIKAHVPTGVRVSVRVFPGNSKPYVIPEDHPVLPVMEEVLKELFGREPIRVRLGGTLPIAAAFLDILDTYLFFFAMSGPDTNVHGPNEYILTDDLDRLRQGLKLFWDRYAGCFAQD
;
A
#
# COMPACT_ATOMS: atom_id res chain seq x y z
N LEU A 1 -3.34 19.33 -11.21
CA LEU A 1 -2.17 19.20 -12.10
C LEU A 1 -2.58 19.32 -13.56
N GLU A 2 -3.54 18.54 -14.07
CA GLU A 2 -3.95 18.55 -15.50
C GLU A 2 -4.27 19.95 -16.04
N ALA A 3 -5.06 20.76 -15.31
CA ALA A 3 -5.46 22.10 -15.73
C ALA A 3 -4.32 23.11 -15.84
N TYR A 4 -3.15 22.81 -15.25
CA TYR A 4 -1.99 23.70 -15.19
C TYR A 4 -0.69 22.97 -15.52
N LYS A 5 -0.76 21.94 -16.38
CA LYS A 5 0.37 21.07 -16.71
C LYS A 5 1.62 21.88 -17.12
N ASP A 6 1.47 22.87 -17.99
CA ASP A 6 2.59 23.68 -18.48
C ASP A 6 3.23 24.55 -17.38
N LEU A 7 2.44 24.95 -16.37
CA LEU A 7 2.93 25.75 -15.23
C LEU A 7 3.77 24.89 -14.27
N PHE A 8 3.45 23.61 -14.17
CA PHE A 8 4.12 22.66 -13.28
C PHE A 8 5.22 21.83 -13.98
N ALA A 9 5.47 22.09 -15.27
CA ALA A 9 6.54 21.40 -16.00
C ALA A 9 7.90 21.61 -15.32
N CYS A 10 8.57 20.53 -14.99
CA CYS A 10 9.86 20.52 -14.28
C CYS A 10 10.59 19.21 -14.52
N ASP A 11 11.90 19.20 -14.32
CA ASP A 11 12.75 18.02 -14.51
C ASP A 11 12.62 17.03 -13.34
N LEU A 12 12.31 17.53 -12.15
CA LEU A 12 12.09 16.70 -10.97
C LEU A 12 11.20 17.42 -9.95
N VAL A 13 10.52 16.63 -9.12
CA VAL A 13 9.84 17.12 -7.91
C VAL A 13 10.57 16.57 -6.70
N LEU A 14 11.03 17.46 -5.80
CA LEU A 14 11.66 17.09 -4.55
C LEU A 14 10.72 17.38 -3.38
N SER A 15 10.22 16.33 -2.73
CA SER A 15 9.42 16.43 -1.51
C SER A 15 10.34 16.34 -0.30
N VAL A 16 10.20 17.28 0.62
CA VAL A 16 10.93 17.28 1.89
C VAL A 16 10.08 16.75 3.05
N ASP A 17 8.89 16.29 2.72
CA ASP A 17 7.98 15.62 3.64
C ASP A 17 8.27 14.11 3.72
N GLY A 18 7.93 13.49 4.86
CA GLY A 18 8.14 12.06 5.10
C GLY A 18 9.25 11.76 6.11
N GLY A 19 9.69 10.53 6.15
CA GLY A 19 10.69 10.06 7.09
C GLY A 19 11.69 9.08 6.48
N MET A 20 12.81 8.93 7.16
CA MET A 20 13.80 7.91 6.89
C MET A 20 13.40 6.58 7.54
N PHE A 21 13.96 5.49 7.04
CA PHE A 21 13.81 4.16 7.64
C PHE A 21 14.32 4.12 9.09
N SER A 22 15.40 4.84 9.37
CA SER A 22 16.02 4.95 10.69
C SER A 22 16.68 6.32 10.83
N ARG A 23 16.83 6.81 12.06
CA ARG A 23 17.61 8.04 12.33
C ARG A 23 19.11 7.90 12.03
N GLU A 24 19.62 6.69 12.15
CA GLU A 24 21.04 6.39 12.03
C GLU A 24 21.43 5.91 10.63
N ILE A 25 20.48 5.33 9.90
CA ILE A 25 20.70 4.77 8.58
C ILE A 25 19.97 5.65 7.57
N PRO A 26 20.70 6.45 6.78
CA PRO A 26 20.08 7.24 5.74
C PRO A 26 19.39 6.33 4.73
N SER A 27 18.23 6.74 4.24
CA SER A 27 17.48 5.95 3.29
C SER A 27 16.87 6.79 2.18
N ILE A 28 16.77 6.19 1.00
CA ILE A 28 16.11 6.76 -0.17
C ILE A 28 14.86 5.94 -0.43
N THR A 29 13.71 6.59 -0.43
CA THR A 29 12.45 5.97 -0.80
C THR A 29 12.34 5.92 -2.33
N THR A 30 12.42 4.72 -2.90
CA THR A 30 12.41 4.50 -4.34
C THR A 30 11.05 4.08 -4.89
N GLY A 31 10.03 3.98 -4.05
CA GLY A 31 8.69 3.64 -4.51
C GLY A 31 7.68 3.47 -3.40
N SER A 32 6.42 3.37 -3.79
CA SER A 32 5.29 3.13 -2.91
C SER A 32 4.27 2.19 -3.57
N ARG A 33 3.50 1.49 -2.75
CA ARG A 33 2.41 0.66 -3.26
C ARG A 33 1.23 1.51 -3.71
N GLY A 34 0.48 1.00 -4.68
CA GLY A 34 -0.82 1.54 -5.09
C GLY A 34 -1.94 1.12 -4.14
N LEU A 35 -3.16 1.54 -4.47
CA LEU A 35 -4.36 1.25 -3.70
C LEU A 35 -5.54 1.01 -4.64
N ALA A 36 -6.25 -0.12 -4.43
CA ALA A 36 -7.59 -0.33 -4.93
C ALA A 36 -8.52 -0.66 -3.75
N ALA A 37 -9.65 0.01 -3.65
CA ALA A 37 -10.58 -0.15 -2.54
C ALA A 37 -11.99 -0.44 -3.06
N ILE A 38 -12.63 -1.49 -2.51
CA ILE A 38 -13.99 -1.90 -2.86
C ILE A 38 -14.82 -2.14 -1.61
N GLU A 39 -16.13 -2.09 -1.80
CA GLU A 39 -17.12 -2.59 -0.83
C GLU A 39 -17.95 -3.70 -1.50
N ILE A 40 -18.12 -4.79 -0.77
CA ILE A 40 -18.99 -5.90 -1.15
C ILE A 40 -20.24 -5.82 -0.26
N GLU A 41 -21.42 -5.80 -0.87
CA GLU A 41 -22.68 -5.95 -0.16
C GLU A 41 -23.38 -7.23 -0.64
N VAL A 42 -23.76 -8.08 0.31
CA VAL A 42 -24.55 -9.29 0.11
C VAL A 42 -25.95 -9.04 0.61
N THR A 43 -26.95 -9.21 -0.24
CA THR A 43 -28.37 -9.03 0.07
C THR A 43 -29.09 -10.37 -0.03
N GLY A 44 -29.79 -10.75 1.03
CA GLY A 44 -30.66 -11.94 1.10
C GLY A 44 -32.15 -11.58 1.02
N PRO A 45 -32.91 -11.75 2.12
CA PRO A 45 -34.33 -11.38 2.16
C PRO A 45 -34.53 -9.86 2.15
N ASP A 46 -35.72 -9.37 1.85
CA ASP A 46 -36.03 -7.95 1.78
C ASP A 46 -35.97 -7.23 3.14
N SER A 47 -36.12 -7.99 4.24
CA SER A 47 -35.99 -7.51 5.62
C SER A 47 -35.40 -8.60 6.50
N ASP A 48 -34.95 -8.24 7.70
CA ASP A 48 -34.55 -9.22 8.71
C ASP A 48 -35.71 -10.18 9.00
N VAL A 49 -35.42 -11.47 9.01
CA VAL A 49 -36.42 -12.51 9.25
C VAL A 49 -36.06 -13.36 10.48
N HIS A 50 -37.08 -13.95 11.12
CA HIS A 50 -36.86 -14.82 12.28
C HIS A 50 -36.12 -16.10 11.87
N SER A 51 -34.96 -16.38 12.51
CA SER A 51 -34.11 -17.52 12.16
C SER A 51 -34.77 -18.88 12.40
N GLY A 52 -35.67 -18.99 13.37
CA GLY A 52 -36.48 -20.19 13.64
C GLY A 52 -37.48 -20.49 12.53
N SER A 53 -37.94 -19.49 11.78
CA SER A 53 -38.92 -19.67 10.70
C SER A 53 -38.23 -19.82 9.32
N ALA A 54 -37.10 -19.15 9.10
CA ALA A 54 -36.45 -19.10 7.81
C ALA A 54 -35.08 -19.83 7.75
N GLY A 55 -34.57 -20.25 8.93
CA GLY A 55 -33.34 -21.04 9.04
C GLY A 55 -33.47 -22.38 8.30
N GLY A 56 -32.46 -22.72 7.47
CA GLY A 56 -32.50 -23.90 6.63
C GLY A 56 -33.31 -23.75 5.33
N VAL A 57 -34.02 -22.60 5.15
CA VAL A 57 -34.81 -22.30 3.95
C VAL A 57 -34.12 -21.26 3.05
N ILE A 58 -33.52 -20.26 3.66
CA ILE A 58 -32.79 -19.18 2.93
C ILE A 58 -31.33 -19.16 3.34
N HIS A 59 -30.50 -18.68 2.42
CA HIS A 59 -29.08 -18.46 2.72
C HIS A 59 -28.91 -17.20 3.58
N ASN A 60 -28.14 -17.33 4.65
CA ASN A 60 -27.82 -16.20 5.52
C ASN A 60 -26.75 -15.31 4.84
N PRO A 61 -27.01 -14.01 4.61
CA PRO A 61 -26.04 -13.12 3.99
C PRO A 61 -24.67 -13.05 4.67
N ILE A 62 -24.61 -13.25 6.00
CA ILE A 62 -23.32 -13.30 6.72
C ILE A 62 -22.54 -14.55 6.33
N HIS A 63 -23.18 -15.71 6.21
CA HIS A 63 -22.51 -16.94 5.78
C HIS A 63 -22.05 -16.82 4.32
N ALA A 64 -22.91 -16.32 3.44
CA ALA A 64 -22.56 -16.07 2.04
C ALA A 64 -21.38 -15.08 1.89
N LEU A 65 -21.33 -14.02 2.71
CA LEU A 65 -20.20 -13.11 2.75
C LEU A 65 -18.91 -13.80 3.22
N ALA A 66 -19.00 -14.66 4.24
CA ALA A 66 -17.84 -15.43 4.72
C ALA A 66 -17.31 -16.39 3.64
N GLU A 67 -18.18 -17.05 2.88
CA GLU A 67 -17.80 -17.89 1.74
C GLU A 67 -17.07 -17.09 0.66
N ILE A 68 -17.57 -15.90 0.29
CA ILE A 68 -16.91 -15.00 -0.64
C ILE A 68 -15.53 -14.60 -0.13
N LEU A 69 -15.42 -14.16 1.12
CA LEU A 69 -14.15 -13.71 1.71
C LEU A 69 -13.11 -14.84 1.76
N THR A 70 -13.49 -16.04 2.14
CA THR A 70 -12.59 -17.20 2.17
C THR A 70 -12.17 -17.65 0.76
N GLY A 71 -12.96 -17.35 -0.26
CA GLY A 71 -12.62 -17.59 -1.65
C GLY A 71 -11.62 -16.60 -2.25
N LEU A 72 -11.33 -15.48 -1.59
CA LEU A 72 -10.39 -14.48 -2.11
C LEU A 72 -8.92 -14.75 -1.79
N LYS A 73 -8.63 -15.48 -0.71
CA LYS A 73 -7.25 -15.80 -0.26
C LYS A 73 -7.18 -17.24 0.25
N ASP A 74 -6.02 -17.85 0.06
CA ASP A 74 -5.73 -19.15 0.68
C ASP A 74 -5.22 -19.01 2.14
N SER A 75 -4.94 -20.15 2.76
CA SER A 75 -4.44 -20.22 4.13
C SER A 75 -3.02 -19.68 4.32
N GLU A 76 -2.27 -19.47 3.25
CA GLU A 76 -0.90 -18.92 3.26
C GLU A 76 -0.87 -17.42 2.90
N GLY A 77 -2.05 -16.83 2.59
CA GLY A 77 -2.18 -15.41 2.29
C GLY A 77 -2.09 -15.06 0.81
N LYS A 78 -1.95 -16.04 -0.08
CA LYS A 78 -1.95 -15.82 -1.52
C LYS A 78 -3.37 -15.48 -2.00
N ILE A 79 -3.50 -14.48 -2.87
CA ILE A 79 -4.76 -14.05 -3.46
C ILE A 79 -5.18 -15.05 -4.54
N LEU A 80 -6.43 -15.54 -4.47
CA LEU A 80 -6.96 -16.58 -5.37
C LEU A 80 -7.69 -16.00 -6.60
N VAL A 81 -7.80 -14.70 -6.71
CA VAL A 81 -8.44 -14.02 -7.84
C VAL A 81 -7.61 -14.25 -9.11
N LYS A 82 -8.21 -14.91 -10.10
CA LYS A 82 -7.52 -15.24 -11.36
C LYS A 82 -7.05 -13.97 -12.07
N GLY A 83 -5.81 -13.94 -12.50
CA GLY A 83 -5.20 -12.79 -13.17
C GLY A 83 -4.65 -11.71 -12.22
N PHE A 84 -4.88 -11.82 -10.91
CA PHE A 84 -4.44 -10.80 -9.95
C PHE A 84 -2.93 -10.57 -9.94
N TYR A 85 -2.15 -11.60 -10.23
CA TYR A 85 -0.69 -11.56 -10.24
C TYR A 85 -0.08 -11.40 -11.64
N ASP A 86 -0.90 -11.35 -12.71
CA ASP A 86 -0.39 -11.41 -14.09
C ASP A 86 0.54 -10.22 -14.42
N ASP A 87 0.25 -9.05 -13.87
CA ASP A 87 1.05 -7.84 -14.03
C ASP A 87 2.04 -7.61 -12.87
N VAL A 88 2.18 -8.55 -11.93
CA VAL A 88 3.13 -8.41 -10.82
C VAL A 88 4.53 -8.71 -11.32
N ARG A 89 5.36 -7.68 -11.36
CA ARG A 89 6.76 -7.80 -11.77
C ARG A 89 7.56 -8.61 -10.75
N GLU A 90 8.33 -9.58 -11.23
CA GLU A 90 9.30 -10.26 -10.39
C GLU A 90 10.42 -9.29 -9.97
N ILE A 91 10.83 -9.42 -8.72
CA ILE A 91 11.93 -8.63 -8.17
C ILE A 91 13.25 -9.02 -8.85
N SER A 92 14.02 -8.04 -9.29
CA SER A 92 15.34 -8.28 -9.86
C SER A 92 16.34 -8.79 -8.80
N PRO A 93 17.39 -9.53 -9.20
CA PRO A 93 18.47 -9.90 -8.27
C PRO A 93 19.11 -8.68 -7.59
N ALA A 94 19.26 -7.57 -8.31
CA ALA A 94 19.82 -6.32 -7.80
C ALA A 94 18.90 -5.68 -6.74
N GLU A 95 17.58 -5.61 -6.99
CA GLU A 95 16.62 -5.15 -6.00
C GLU A 95 16.62 -6.02 -4.75
N ARG A 96 16.75 -7.34 -4.91
CA ARG A 96 16.81 -8.27 -3.79
C ARG A 96 18.04 -8.03 -2.92
N GLU A 97 19.20 -7.83 -3.54
CA GLU A 97 20.44 -7.45 -2.86
C GLU A 97 20.30 -6.13 -2.07
N GLU A 98 19.63 -5.13 -2.66
CA GLU A 98 19.35 -3.87 -1.97
C GLU A 98 18.45 -4.06 -0.75
N PHE A 99 17.40 -4.88 -0.86
CA PHE A 99 16.51 -5.14 0.26
C PHE A 99 17.15 -5.98 1.38
N GLU A 100 18.15 -6.82 1.07
CA GLU A 100 18.92 -7.54 2.06
C GLU A 100 19.79 -6.62 2.94
N LYS A 101 20.17 -5.45 2.43
CA LYS A 101 20.90 -4.43 3.22
C LYS A 101 20.03 -3.75 4.27
N VAL A 102 18.70 -3.84 4.14
CA VAL A 102 17.76 -3.20 5.07
C VAL A 102 17.66 -4.04 6.35
N PRO A 103 18.00 -3.49 7.52
CA PRO A 103 18.06 -4.25 8.78
C PRO A 103 16.65 -4.47 9.35
N ILE A 104 15.89 -5.38 8.78
CA ILE A 104 14.55 -5.75 9.23
C ILE A 104 14.66 -6.95 10.19
N ASP A 105 14.46 -6.69 11.49
CA ASP A 105 14.39 -7.74 12.50
C ASP A 105 12.95 -8.28 12.61
N LYS A 106 12.77 -9.54 12.22
CA LYS A 106 11.47 -10.23 12.25
C LYS A 106 10.88 -10.33 13.66
N GLU A 107 11.73 -10.57 14.66
CA GLU A 107 11.29 -10.74 16.03
C GLU A 107 10.88 -9.37 16.63
N GLN A 108 11.66 -8.34 16.36
CA GLN A 108 11.31 -6.98 16.75
C GLN A 108 9.96 -6.54 16.16
N ILE A 109 9.75 -6.78 14.86
CA ILE A 109 8.47 -6.47 14.21
C ILE A 109 7.33 -7.27 14.83
N ARG A 110 7.51 -8.57 15.05
CA ARG A 110 6.51 -9.41 15.70
C ARG A 110 6.09 -8.89 17.06
N GLN A 111 7.07 -8.49 17.87
CA GLN A 111 6.85 -7.94 19.22
C GLN A 111 6.17 -6.57 19.16
N MET A 112 6.65 -5.68 18.26
CA MET A 112 6.07 -4.34 18.07
C MET A 112 4.60 -4.40 17.65
N LEU A 113 4.26 -5.35 16.78
CA LEU A 113 2.87 -5.58 16.33
C LEU A 113 2.02 -6.36 17.34
N GLY A 114 2.61 -6.96 18.38
CA GLY A 114 1.90 -7.73 19.39
C GLY A 114 1.24 -9.02 18.86
N VAL A 115 1.77 -9.60 17.79
CA VAL A 115 1.18 -10.81 17.16
C VAL A 115 1.93 -12.08 17.58
N PRO A 116 1.25 -13.24 17.67
CA PRO A 116 1.88 -14.50 18.04
C PRO A 116 2.85 -15.01 16.95
N ALA A 117 2.59 -14.71 15.67
CA ALA A 117 3.44 -15.06 14.54
C ALA A 117 3.23 -14.06 13.40
N LEU A 118 4.23 -13.90 12.54
CA LEU A 118 4.13 -13.17 11.29
C LEU A 118 3.47 -14.05 10.23
N PHE A 119 2.67 -13.43 9.36
CA PHE A 119 1.90 -14.10 8.31
C PHE A 119 2.19 -13.47 6.94
N GLY A 120 2.02 -14.23 5.86
CA GLY A 120 2.12 -13.75 4.48
C GLY A 120 2.76 -14.79 3.56
N GLU A 121 2.78 -14.50 2.26
CA GLU A 121 3.22 -15.41 1.21
C GLU A 121 4.57 -16.06 1.52
N PRO A 122 4.68 -17.41 1.45
CA PRO A 122 5.94 -18.11 1.66
C PRO A 122 6.93 -17.80 0.52
N GLY A 123 8.21 -17.95 0.80
CA GLY A 123 9.28 -17.72 -0.18
C GLY A 123 9.73 -16.27 -0.34
N TYR A 124 9.09 -15.31 0.35
CA TYR A 124 9.45 -13.90 0.33
C TYR A 124 9.92 -13.43 1.71
N THR A 125 10.94 -12.55 1.72
CA THR A 125 11.38 -11.85 2.93
C THR A 125 10.33 -10.86 3.43
N LEU A 126 10.48 -10.31 4.64
CA LEU A 126 9.55 -9.28 5.13
C LEU A 126 9.57 -8.01 4.26
N ALA A 127 10.75 -7.57 3.83
CA ALA A 127 10.89 -6.44 2.92
C ALA A 127 10.13 -6.69 1.61
N GLU A 128 10.33 -7.84 1.00
CA GLU A 128 9.65 -8.21 -0.23
C GLU A 128 8.12 -8.25 -0.05
N ARG A 129 7.61 -8.84 1.04
CA ARG A 129 6.17 -8.88 1.34
C ARG A 129 5.58 -7.48 1.53
N MET A 130 6.30 -6.60 2.21
CA MET A 130 5.84 -5.24 2.49
C MET A 130 5.89 -4.32 1.26
N TRP A 131 6.81 -4.57 0.31
CA TRP A 131 7.13 -3.60 -0.73
C TRP A 131 6.87 -4.06 -2.15
N THR A 132 7.00 -5.37 -2.42
CA THR A 132 6.92 -5.93 -3.78
C THR A 132 5.81 -6.94 -3.98
N ARG A 133 5.11 -7.31 -2.90
CA ARG A 133 3.94 -8.20 -3.02
C ARG A 133 2.64 -7.44 -2.81
N PRO A 134 1.63 -7.71 -3.65
CA PRO A 134 0.32 -7.12 -3.46
C PRO A 134 -0.37 -7.72 -2.24
N THR A 135 -1.31 -6.99 -1.65
CA THR A 135 -2.14 -7.50 -0.55
C THR A 135 -3.62 -7.31 -0.85
N LEU A 136 -4.44 -8.10 -0.19
CA LEU A 136 -5.89 -7.96 -0.14
C LEU A 136 -6.32 -8.14 1.31
N ASP A 137 -6.88 -7.08 1.90
CA ASP A 137 -7.22 -7.06 3.32
C ASP A 137 -8.64 -6.57 3.54
N ALA A 138 -9.42 -7.30 4.33
CA ALA A 138 -10.72 -6.87 4.79
C ALA A 138 -10.55 -5.88 5.96
N ASN A 139 -10.88 -4.61 5.72
CA ASN A 139 -10.70 -3.52 6.68
C ASN A 139 -11.92 -3.26 7.54
N GLY A 140 -13.07 -3.77 7.15
CA GLY A 140 -14.31 -3.67 7.88
C GLY A 140 -15.31 -4.72 7.43
N ILE A 141 -16.11 -5.20 8.37
CA ILE A 141 -17.19 -6.14 8.13
C ILE A 141 -18.42 -5.71 8.93
N TRP A 142 -19.59 -5.87 8.37
CA TRP A 142 -20.86 -5.55 9.02
C TRP A 142 -21.95 -6.51 8.60
N GLY A 143 -22.96 -6.68 9.47
CA GLY A 143 -24.14 -7.52 9.21
C GLY A 143 -24.71 -8.11 10.49
N GLY A 144 -26.00 -8.36 10.49
CA GLY A 144 -26.71 -8.94 11.64
C GLY A 144 -26.80 -8.00 12.84
N PHE A 145 -27.15 -8.56 13.97
CA PHE A 145 -27.31 -7.82 15.23
C PHE A 145 -25.94 -7.67 15.92
N GLN A 146 -25.57 -6.44 16.23
CA GLN A 146 -24.29 -6.08 16.86
C GLN A 146 -24.46 -5.44 18.24
N GLY A 147 -25.69 -5.40 18.77
CA GLY A 147 -25.96 -4.93 20.12
C GLY A 147 -25.65 -5.97 21.19
N GLU A 148 -25.79 -5.57 22.44
CA GLU A 148 -25.62 -6.48 23.57
C GLU A 148 -26.75 -7.56 23.59
N GLY A 149 -26.39 -8.79 23.96
CA GLY A 149 -27.30 -9.93 23.99
C GLY A 149 -27.45 -10.65 22.65
N THR A 150 -28.58 -11.31 22.42
CA THR A 150 -28.86 -12.09 21.21
C THR A 150 -30.16 -11.64 20.54
N LYS A 151 -30.19 -11.67 19.19
CA LYS A 151 -31.39 -11.48 18.40
C LYS A 151 -31.48 -12.62 17.37
N THR A 152 -32.55 -13.37 17.41
CA THR A 152 -32.76 -14.59 16.60
C THR A 152 -33.20 -14.24 15.18
N ILE A 153 -32.33 -13.56 14.40
CA ILE A 153 -32.62 -13.14 13.03
C ILE A 153 -31.66 -13.77 12.02
N ILE A 154 -32.11 -13.83 10.76
CA ILE A 154 -31.28 -13.86 9.59
C ILE A 154 -31.34 -12.44 9.00
N PRO A 155 -30.22 -11.71 8.89
CA PRO A 155 -30.26 -10.34 8.46
C PRO A 155 -30.58 -10.22 6.96
N ALA A 156 -31.16 -9.08 6.58
CA ALA A 156 -31.40 -8.76 5.16
C ALA A 156 -30.11 -8.56 4.38
N ARG A 157 -29.06 -8.04 5.04
CA ARG A 157 -27.81 -7.65 4.39
C ARG A 157 -26.60 -7.94 5.28
N ALA A 158 -25.46 -8.16 4.61
CA ALA A 158 -24.13 -8.14 5.20
C ALA A 158 -23.16 -7.51 4.19
N GLY A 159 -22.03 -7.00 4.67
CA GLY A 159 -21.04 -6.44 3.77
C GLY A 159 -19.66 -6.30 4.37
N CYS A 160 -18.69 -6.03 3.52
CA CYS A 160 -17.33 -5.78 3.94
C CYS A 160 -16.65 -4.74 3.04
N LYS A 161 -15.63 -4.10 3.59
CA LYS A 161 -14.72 -3.19 2.89
C LYS A 161 -13.39 -3.88 2.73
N ILE A 162 -12.85 -3.83 1.52
CA ILE A 162 -11.59 -4.46 1.16
C ILE A 162 -10.67 -3.41 0.56
N THR A 163 -9.40 -3.44 0.96
CA THR A 163 -8.34 -2.71 0.28
C THR A 163 -7.30 -3.68 -0.25
N CYS A 164 -6.84 -3.43 -1.47
CA CYS A 164 -5.71 -4.11 -2.07
C CYS A 164 -4.55 -3.12 -2.17
N ARG A 165 -3.39 -3.47 -1.61
CA ARG A 165 -2.16 -2.75 -1.94
C ARG A 165 -1.62 -3.33 -3.23
N LEU A 166 -1.35 -2.46 -4.19
CA LEU A 166 -0.89 -2.81 -5.52
C LEU A 166 0.62 -2.57 -5.64
N VAL A 167 1.27 -3.38 -6.47
CA VAL A 167 2.71 -3.26 -6.75
C VAL A 167 2.93 -2.77 -8.18
N PRO A 168 4.15 -2.35 -8.55
CA PRO A 168 4.44 -1.84 -9.89
C PRO A 168 3.81 -2.68 -10.99
N ASP A 169 3.34 -1.99 -12.04
CA ASP A 169 2.66 -2.51 -13.24
C ASP A 169 1.19 -2.94 -13.03
N GLN A 170 0.70 -3.06 -11.79
CA GLN A 170 -0.72 -3.28 -11.53
C GLN A 170 -1.54 -1.98 -11.68
N ASP A 171 -2.65 -2.06 -12.42
CA ASP A 171 -3.60 -0.96 -12.58
C ASP A 171 -4.82 -1.15 -11.68
N PRO A 172 -5.23 -0.13 -10.88
CA PRO A 172 -6.37 -0.24 -9.97
C PRO A 172 -7.69 -0.61 -10.65
N GLN A 173 -7.93 -0.14 -11.89
CA GLN A 173 -9.17 -0.43 -12.62
C GLN A 173 -9.21 -1.89 -13.08
N THR A 174 -8.06 -2.39 -13.55
CA THR A 174 -7.90 -3.81 -13.90
C THR A 174 -8.15 -4.70 -12.68
N ILE A 175 -7.53 -4.37 -11.54
CA ILE A 175 -7.71 -5.12 -10.29
C ILE A 175 -9.17 -5.09 -9.82
N TYR A 176 -9.83 -3.92 -9.89
CA TYR A 176 -11.26 -3.84 -9.59
C TYR A 176 -12.08 -4.79 -10.44
N LYS A 177 -11.85 -4.80 -11.76
CA LYS A 177 -12.58 -5.69 -12.68
C LYS A 177 -12.35 -7.17 -12.35
N LEU A 178 -11.12 -7.57 -12.08
CA LEU A 178 -10.78 -8.94 -11.70
C LEU A 178 -11.48 -9.37 -10.41
N LEU A 179 -11.51 -8.50 -9.41
CA LEU A 179 -12.22 -8.74 -8.15
C LEU A 179 -13.74 -8.87 -8.38
N GLU A 180 -14.32 -7.94 -9.14
CA GLU A 180 -15.76 -7.96 -9.43
C GLU A 180 -16.15 -9.24 -10.18
N ASP A 181 -15.41 -9.60 -11.23
CA ASP A 181 -15.66 -10.81 -12.04
C ASP A 181 -15.49 -12.08 -11.18
N HIS A 182 -14.46 -12.16 -10.34
CA HIS A 182 -14.25 -13.28 -9.43
C HIS A 182 -15.41 -13.40 -8.43
N ILE A 183 -15.79 -12.31 -7.77
CA ILE A 183 -16.89 -12.30 -6.80
C ILE A 183 -18.20 -12.72 -7.46
N LYS A 184 -18.53 -12.17 -8.63
CA LYS A 184 -19.75 -12.51 -9.38
C LYS A 184 -19.80 -13.96 -9.81
N ALA A 185 -18.65 -14.55 -10.18
CA ALA A 185 -18.56 -15.96 -10.54
C ALA A 185 -18.76 -16.92 -9.35
N HIS A 186 -18.55 -16.46 -8.13
CA HIS A 186 -18.62 -17.25 -6.90
C HIS A 186 -19.74 -16.82 -5.95
N VAL A 187 -20.79 -16.16 -6.48
CA VAL A 187 -21.95 -15.76 -5.66
C VAL A 187 -22.67 -17.01 -5.15
N PRO A 188 -22.80 -17.20 -3.83
CA PRO A 188 -23.54 -18.31 -3.28
C PRO A 188 -25.03 -18.28 -3.66
N THR A 189 -25.61 -19.47 -3.83
CA THR A 189 -27.05 -19.60 -4.18
C THR A 189 -27.94 -18.93 -3.13
N GLY A 190 -28.95 -18.18 -3.59
CA GLY A 190 -29.97 -17.61 -2.73
C GLY A 190 -29.68 -16.21 -2.19
N VAL A 191 -28.59 -15.57 -2.64
CA VAL A 191 -28.25 -14.18 -2.33
C VAL A 191 -27.94 -13.38 -3.59
N ARG A 192 -27.96 -12.06 -3.46
CA ARG A 192 -27.48 -11.11 -4.49
C ARG A 192 -26.24 -10.41 -3.95
N VAL A 193 -25.29 -10.13 -4.82
CA VAL A 193 -24.04 -9.44 -4.45
C VAL A 193 -23.85 -8.20 -5.33
N SER A 194 -23.49 -7.09 -4.71
CA SER A 194 -23.03 -5.89 -5.40
C SER A 194 -21.60 -5.56 -4.95
N VAL A 195 -20.80 -5.03 -5.89
CA VAL A 195 -19.44 -4.57 -5.65
C VAL A 195 -19.37 -3.10 -6.04
N ARG A 196 -18.88 -2.27 -5.13
CA ARG A 196 -18.74 -0.82 -5.32
C ARG A 196 -17.29 -0.41 -5.16
N VAL A 197 -16.77 0.40 -6.08
CA VAL A 197 -15.44 1.02 -5.99
C VAL A 197 -15.50 2.24 -5.07
N PHE A 198 -14.51 2.39 -4.19
CA PHE A 198 -14.34 3.63 -3.45
C PHE A 198 -13.48 4.63 -4.21
N PRO A 199 -13.68 5.95 -4.00
CA PRO A 199 -12.75 6.96 -4.48
C PRO A 199 -11.39 6.82 -3.78
N GLY A 200 -10.33 7.40 -4.39
CA GLY A 200 -8.99 7.42 -3.82
C GLY A 200 -8.11 6.24 -4.24
N ASN A 201 -8.52 5.50 -5.27
CA ASN A 201 -7.63 4.53 -5.92
C ASN A 201 -6.39 5.22 -6.48
N SER A 202 -5.24 4.56 -6.40
CA SER A 202 -3.96 5.10 -6.86
C SER A 202 -3.10 4.01 -7.46
N LYS A 203 -2.44 4.33 -8.56
CA LYS A 203 -1.39 3.46 -9.10
C LYS A 203 -0.23 3.34 -8.12
N PRO A 204 0.52 2.23 -8.17
CA PRO A 204 1.82 2.15 -7.53
C PRO A 204 2.80 3.12 -8.20
N TYR A 205 3.86 3.44 -7.48
CA TYR A 205 4.90 4.35 -7.94
C TYR A 205 6.28 3.72 -7.68
N VAL A 206 7.17 3.78 -8.67
CA VAL A 206 8.55 3.30 -8.54
C VAL A 206 9.49 4.15 -9.39
N ILE A 207 10.61 4.54 -8.82
CA ILE A 207 11.71 5.22 -9.50
C ILE A 207 12.59 4.15 -10.15
N PRO A 208 12.97 4.28 -11.44
CA PRO A 208 13.90 3.37 -12.09
C PRO A 208 15.24 3.29 -11.34
N GLU A 209 15.82 2.10 -11.27
CA GLU A 209 17.06 1.85 -10.52
C GLU A 209 18.26 2.66 -11.05
N ASP A 210 18.25 2.97 -12.33
CA ASP A 210 19.28 3.72 -13.07
C ASP A 210 18.97 5.22 -13.18
N HIS A 211 17.95 5.72 -12.48
CA HIS A 211 17.59 7.14 -12.56
C HIS A 211 18.74 8.04 -12.07
N PRO A 212 19.18 9.04 -12.88
CA PRO A 212 20.40 9.81 -12.63
C PRO A 212 20.41 10.62 -11.33
N VAL A 213 19.27 10.88 -10.73
CA VAL A 213 19.13 11.56 -9.43
C VAL A 213 19.53 10.67 -8.26
N LEU A 214 19.39 9.34 -8.36
CA LEU A 214 19.69 8.43 -7.26
C LEU A 214 21.16 8.50 -6.79
N PRO A 215 22.16 8.43 -7.66
CA PRO A 215 23.55 8.59 -7.23
C PRO A 215 23.82 9.93 -6.54
N VAL A 216 23.20 11.02 -6.99
CA VAL A 216 23.35 12.33 -6.35
C VAL A 216 22.80 12.33 -4.93
N MET A 217 21.63 11.75 -4.74
CA MET A 217 21.04 11.59 -3.40
C MET A 217 21.92 10.72 -2.51
N GLU A 218 22.45 9.62 -3.04
CA GLU A 218 23.31 8.69 -2.31
C GLU A 218 24.59 9.39 -1.82
N GLU A 219 25.25 10.14 -2.68
CA GLU A 219 26.45 10.91 -2.31
C GLU A 219 26.17 11.96 -1.23
N VAL A 220 25.07 12.70 -1.36
CA VAL A 220 24.68 13.72 -0.39
C VAL A 220 24.37 13.08 0.97
N LEU A 221 23.59 12.02 0.99
CA LEU A 221 23.25 11.32 2.22
C LEU A 221 24.48 10.67 2.86
N LYS A 222 25.37 10.08 2.06
CA LYS A 222 26.65 9.54 2.54
C LYS A 222 27.50 10.62 3.21
N GLU A 223 27.60 11.80 2.64
CA GLU A 223 28.35 12.93 3.22
C GLU A 223 27.73 13.39 4.54
N LEU A 224 26.38 13.51 4.61
CA LEU A 224 25.66 13.96 5.80
C LEU A 224 25.71 13.00 6.98
N PHE A 225 25.71 11.69 6.69
CA PHE A 225 25.60 10.64 7.70
C PHE A 225 26.91 9.87 7.91
N GLY A 226 27.92 10.05 7.07
CA GLY A 226 29.19 9.32 7.11
C GLY A 226 29.06 7.83 6.78
N ARG A 227 27.96 7.40 6.15
CA ARG A 227 27.70 6.02 5.77
C ARG A 227 26.83 5.92 4.52
N GLU A 228 26.90 4.77 3.85
CA GLU A 228 26.08 4.51 2.66
C GLU A 228 24.59 4.50 3.02
N PRO A 229 23.75 5.16 2.23
CA PRO A 229 22.30 5.06 2.36
C PRO A 229 21.80 3.70 1.86
N ILE A 230 20.62 3.31 2.35
CA ILE A 230 19.89 2.15 1.85
C ILE A 230 18.71 2.59 0.99
N ARG A 231 18.35 1.78 0.00
CA ARG A 231 17.13 1.98 -0.79
C ARG A 231 15.99 1.23 -0.14
N VAL A 232 14.88 1.91 0.06
CA VAL A 232 13.65 1.36 0.68
C VAL A 232 12.43 1.67 -0.18
N ARG A 233 11.33 0.96 0.06
CA ARG A 233 10.02 1.30 -0.50
C ARG A 233 9.02 1.51 0.62
N LEU A 234 7.96 2.25 0.34
CA LEU A 234 6.85 2.43 1.27
C LEU A 234 5.79 1.36 1.04
N GLY A 235 5.38 0.71 2.11
CA GLY A 235 4.22 -0.19 2.09
C GLY A 235 2.89 0.56 1.92
N GLY A 236 2.86 1.84 2.27
CA GLY A 236 1.74 2.75 2.06
C GLY A 236 1.62 3.23 0.61
N THR A 237 0.63 4.07 0.36
CA THR A 237 0.35 4.64 -0.96
C THR A 237 0.60 6.15 -0.95
N LEU A 238 1.24 6.64 -2.00
CA LEU A 238 1.51 8.05 -2.24
C LEU A 238 0.85 8.49 -3.55
N PRO A 239 -0.44 8.85 -3.54
CA PRO A 239 -1.19 9.16 -4.75
C PRO A 239 -0.58 10.30 -5.55
N ILE A 240 0.01 11.27 -4.86
CA ILE A 240 0.60 12.44 -5.50
C ILE A 240 1.84 12.08 -6.34
N ALA A 241 2.65 11.11 -5.90
CA ALA A 241 3.82 10.68 -6.66
C ALA A 241 3.43 10.01 -7.98
N ALA A 242 2.42 9.12 -7.94
CA ALA A 242 1.86 8.53 -9.15
C ALA A 242 1.22 9.58 -10.06
N ALA A 243 0.55 10.59 -9.49
CA ALA A 243 -0.07 11.66 -10.27
C ALA A 243 0.95 12.58 -10.97
N PHE A 244 2.09 12.87 -10.33
CA PHE A 244 3.18 13.62 -10.98
C PHE A 244 3.74 12.83 -12.17
N LEU A 245 3.99 11.55 -11.99
CA LEU A 245 4.48 10.69 -13.07
C LEU A 245 3.47 10.58 -14.23
N ASP A 246 2.20 10.27 -13.92
CA ASP A 246 1.15 10.10 -14.94
C ASP A 246 0.84 11.39 -15.73
N ILE A 247 0.85 12.55 -15.06
CA ILE A 247 0.39 13.81 -15.66
C ILE A 247 1.55 14.62 -16.24
N LEU A 248 2.66 14.69 -15.52
CA LEU A 248 3.80 15.56 -15.87
C LEU A 248 4.97 14.79 -16.48
N ASP A 249 4.95 13.44 -16.46
CA ASP A 249 6.09 12.59 -16.82
C ASP A 249 7.34 12.91 -15.98
N THR A 250 7.12 13.22 -14.69
CA THR A 250 8.14 13.69 -13.77
C THR A 250 8.15 12.87 -12.50
N TYR A 251 9.33 12.43 -12.07
CA TYR A 251 9.50 11.67 -10.84
C TYR A 251 9.53 12.57 -9.61
N LEU A 252 8.87 12.10 -8.53
CA LEU A 252 8.91 12.73 -7.22
C LEU A 252 9.87 11.96 -6.30
N PHE A 253 10.88 12.66 -5.82
CA PHE A 253 11.87 12.14 -4.87
C PHE A 253 11.57 12.63 -3.46
N PHE A 254 11.73 11.74 -2.47
CA PHE A 254 11.62 12.11 -1.06
C PHE A 254 13.01 12.38 -0.50
N PHE A 255 13.19 13.59 0.00
CA PHE A 255 14.42 14.03 0.65
C PHE A 255 14.11 14.44 2.09
N ALA A 256 13.69 13.47 2.90
CA ALA A 256 13.29 13.65 4.28
C ALA A 256 14.43 13.27 5.23
N MET A 257 14.47 13.93 6.40
CA MET A 257 15.49 13.69 7.44
C MET A 257 14.88 13.25 8.78
N SER A 258 13.55 13.24 8.89
CA SER A 258 12.86 12.85 10.13
C SER A 258 12.99 11.36 10.38
N GLY A 259 13.18 10.96 11.63
CA GLY A 259 13.19 9.56 12.03
C GLY A 259 11.78 8.94 12.05
N PRO A 260 11.68 7.62 12.18
CA PRO A 260 10.39 6.90 12.20
C PRO A 260 9.58 7.10 13.49
N ASP A 261 10.19 7.70 14.52
CA ASP A 261 9.66 7.89 15.88
C ASP A 261 8.98 9.25 16.10
N THR A 262 8.74 10.02 15.03
CA THR A 262 8.19 11.38 15.09
C THR A 262 6.67 11.45 15.31
N ASN A 263 6.03 10.32 15.57
CA ASN A 263 4.59 10.19 15.81
C ASN A 263 3.72 10.73 14.64
N VAL A 264 4.14 10.42 13.41
CA VAL A 264 3.49 10.85 12.17
C VAL A 264 1.98 10.57 12.23
N HIS A 265 1.16 11.58 11.88
CA HIS A 265 -0.32 11.57 11.96
C HIS A 265 -0.88 11.38 13.39
N GLY A 266 -0.02 11.41 14.41
CA GLY A 266 -0.44 11.29 15.81
C GLY A 266 -0.47 12.63 16.55
N PRO A 267 -1.08 12.69 17.76
CA PRO A 267 -0.97 13.86 18.63
C PRO A 267 0.50 14.11 19.00
N ASN A 268 0.88 15.41 19.07
CA ASN A 268 2.26 15.82 19.37
C ASN A 268 3.30 15.29 18.35
N GLU A 269 2.94 15.20 17.09
CA GLU A 269 3.92 15.00 16.01
C GLU A 269 5.02 16.04 16.11
N TYR A 270 6.27 15.65 15.91
CA TYR A 270 7.42 16.53 16.10
C TYR A 270 8.52 16.28 15.07
N ILE A 271 9.39 17.26 14.88
CA ILE A 271 10.67 17.14 14.19
C ILE A 271 11.79 17.63 15.10
N LEU A 272 12.95 17.00 15.06
CA LEU A 272 14.12 17.49 15.78
C LEU A 272 14.75 18.68 15.03
N THR A 273 15.27 19.66 15.77
CA THR A 273 15.99 20.81 15.18
C THR A 273 17.21 20.36 14.38
N ASP A 274 17.91 19.33 14.85
CA ASP A 274 19.07 18.75 14.15
C ASP A 274 18.67 18.12 12.81
N ASP A 275 17.48 17.53 12.72
CA ASP A 275 16.95 16.99 11.46
C ASP A 275 16.64 18.11 10.47
N LEU A 276 16.12 19.26 10.93
CA LEU A 276 15.91 20.45 10.09
C LEU A 276 17.23 21.06 9.61
N ASP A 277 18.24 21.14 10.47
CA ASP A 277 19.56 21.67 10.08
C ASP A 277 20.24 20.74 9.06
N ARG A 278 20.13 19.43 9.27
CA ARG A 278 20.62 18.41 8.32
C ARG A 278 19.88 18.49 6.99
N LEU A 279 18.56 18.65 7.02
CA LEU A 279 17.74 18.84 5.82
C LEU A 279 18.19 20.06 5.02
N ARG A 280 18.37 21.20 5.69
CA ARG A 280 18.82 22.45 5.04
C ARG A 280 20.19 22.29 4.40
N GLN A 281 21.13 21.65 5.10
CA GLN A 281 22.47 21.35 4.57
C GLN A 281 22.38 20.39 3.37
N GLY A 282 21.60 19.34 3.49
CA GLY A 282 21.41 18.35 2.45
C GLY A 282 20.77 18.92 1.18
N LEU A 283 19.76 19.78 1.30
CA LEU A 283 19.14 20.44 0.16
C LEU A 283 20.15 21.32 -0.59
N LYS A 284 21.01 22.04 0.13
CA LYS A 284 22.05 22.84 -0.49
C LYS A 284 23.03 21.96 -1.28
N LEU A 285 23.54 20.89 -0.66
CA LEU A 285 24.44 19.94 -1.31
C LEU A 285 23.78 19.27 -2.52
N PHE A 286 22.50 18.91 -2.39
CA PHE A 286 21.75 18.30 -3.47
C PHE A 286 21.66 19.21 -4.68
N TRP A 287 21.23 20.46 -4.51
CA TRP A 287 21.08 21.39 -5.64
C TRP A 287 22.41 21.75 -6.28
N ASP A 288 23.48 21.90 -5.48
CA ASP A 288 24.82 22.16 -5.99
C ASP A 288 25.32 21.01 -6.91
N ARG A 289 24.99 19.75 -6.58
CA ARG A 289 25.39 18.57 -7.36
C ARG A 289 24.43 18.26 -8.50
N TYR A 290 23.14 18.42 -8.27
CA TYR A 290 22.11 18.18 -9.28
C TYR A 290 22.32 19.01 -10.54
N ALA A 291 22.72 20.27 -10.40
CA ALA A 291 23.04 21.14 -11.52
C ALA A 291 24.16 20.58 -12.43
N GLY A 292 25.04 19.75 -11.89
CA GLY A 292 26.10 19.08 -12.65
C GLY A 292 25.66 17.85 -13.43
N CYS A 293 24.52 17.23 -13.07
CA CYS A 293 24.04 16.00 -13.71
C CYS A 293 23.55 16.21 -15.14
N PHE A 294 23.05 17.40 -15.47
CA PHE A 294 22.46 17.77 -16.76
C PHE A 294 23.33 18.77 -17.53
N ALA A 295 24.51 19.14 -17.00
CA ALA A 295 25.41 20.11 -17.62
C ALA A 295 26.37 19.48 -18.70
N GLN A 296 26.13 18.24 -19.11
CA GLN A 296 27.01 17.50 -20.02
C GLN A 296 26.42 17.29 -21.42
N ASP A 297 25.37 18.04 -21.80
CA ASP A 297 24.85 18.06 -23.18
C ASP A 297 25.15 19.39 -23.91
#